data_98fc1ee27e5ee4f180e928e942d1d702
#
_entry.id   98fc1ee27e5ee4f180e928e942d1d702
#
_cell.length_a   1.000
_cell.length_b   1.000
_cell.length_c   1.000
_cell.angle_alpha   90.00
_cell.angle_beta   90.00
_cell.angle_gamma   90.00
#
_symmetry.space_group_name_H-M   'P 1'
#
loop_
_entity.id
_entity.type
_entity.pdbx_description
1 polymer ?
#
loop_
_entity_poly.entity_id
_entity_poly.type
_entity_poly.pdbx_seq_one_letter_code
_entity_poly.pdbx_strand_id
1 'polypeptide(L)'
;AEDGILCVLVKMPCNLAVLDMNAADSIPERFSEVTDWYIGGHSLGGAMAASYAAKHTDELDGLVLLAAYSTADLTDSGLRVYAAYGSEDGVLNREKYEADRINLPQDTTETVIDGGCHAGFGNYGAQKGDGAPVISAEEQQQQTADALAVWMNLQ
;
A
#
# COMPACT_ATOMS: atom_id res chain seq x y z
N ALA A 1 8.73 13.62 -3.04
CA ALA A 1 8.53 15.02 -2.68
C ALA A 1 8.60 15.98 -3.89
N GLU A 2 8.93 15.47 -5.08
CA GLU A 2 8.96 16.34 -6.29
C GLU A 2 7.54 16.74 -6.73
N ASP A 3 6.53 15.92 -6.40
CA ASP A 3 5.12 16.13 -6.79
C ASP A 3 4.27 16.78 -5.68
N GLY A 4 4.88 17.42 -4.68
CA GLY A 4 4.16 18.05 -3.58
C GLY A 4 3.63 17.06 -2.52
N ILE A 5 4.03 15.79 -2.56
CA ILE A 5 3.63 14.77 -1.59
C ILE A 5 4.61 14.73 -0.42
N LEU A 6 4.10 14.85 0.80
CA LEU A 6 4.84 14.51 2.00
C LEU A 6 4.76 13.01 2.25
N CYS A 7 5.90 12.32 2.20
CA CYS A 7 5.98 10.91 2.56
C CYS A 7 6.54 10.73 3.97
N VAL A 8 5.78 10.09 4.84
CA VAL A 8 6.19 9.78 6.21
C VAL A 8 6.39 8.28 6.36
N LEU A 9 7.63 7.85 6.59
CA LEU A 9 7.93 6.46 6.88
C LEU A 9 7.87 6.22 8.39
N VAL A 10 6.88 5.46 8.83
CA VAL A 10 6.72 5.12 10.24
C VAL A 10 7.63 3.95 10.60
N LYS A 11 8.50 4.18 11.59
CA LYS A 11 9.41 3.12 12.08
C LYS A 11 8.65 2.19 13.04
N MET A 12 8.48 0.95 12.62
CA MET A 12 7.81 -0.08 13.41
C MET A 12 8.76 -0.82 14.36
N PRO A 13 8.29 -1.26 15.56
CA PRO A 13 9.06 -2.12 16.44
C PRO A 13 9.48 -3.40 15.70
N CYS A 14 10.76 -3.78 15.81
CA CYS A 14 11.33 -4.93 15.10
C CYS A 14 11.06 -4.95 13.58
N ASN A 15 10.75 -3.80 12.97
CA ASN A 15 10.28 -3.66 11.58
C ASN A 15 9.01 -4.47 11.26
N LEU A 16 8.15 -4.70 12.24
CA LEU A 16 6.90 -5.43 12.10
C LEU A 16 5.70 -4.54 12.46
N ALA A 17 4.90 -4.17 11.47
CA ALA A 17 3.74 -3.30 11.66
C ALA A 17 2.68 -3.87 12.63
N VAL A 18 2.59 -5.19 12.74
CA VAL A 18 1.67 -5.87 13.67
C VAL A 18 1.97 -5.58 15.15
N LEU A 19 3.19 -5.14 15.48
CA LEU A 19 3.60 -4.86 16.86
C LEU A 19 3.19 -3.46 17.34
N ASP A 20 2.82 -2.56 16.42
CA ASP A 20 2.30 -1.24 16.77
C ASP A 20 1.30 -0.76 15.70
N MET A 21 0.07 -1.19 15.87
CA MET A 21 -1.02 -0.88 14.93
C MET A 21 -1.40 0.60 14.91
N ASN A 22 -1.09 1.33 15.98
CA ASN A 22 -1.47 2.72 16.18
C ASN A 22 -0.29 3.69 15.98
N ALA A 23 0.81 3.22 15.39
CA ALA A 23 2.02 4.03 15.21
C ALA A 23 1.80 5.30 14.36
N ALA A 24 0.72 5.36 13.59
CA ALA A 24 0.38 6.51 12.75
C ALA A 24 -0.47 7.58 13.48
N ASP A 25 -1.07 7.30 14.63
CA ASP A 25 -2.06 8.18 15.30
C ASP A 25 -1.56 9.63 15.50
N SER A 26 -0.30 9.78 15.85
CA SER A 26 0.27 11.12 16.13
C SER A 26 0.84 11.84 14.91
N ILE A 27 0.77 11.25 13.72
CA ILE A 27 1.40 11.82 12.52
C ILE A 27 0.64 13.05 12.02
N PRO A 28 -0.70 13.04 11.86
CA PRO A 28 -1.44 14.20 11.37
C PRO A 28 -1.24 15.44 12.25
N GLU A 29 -1.16 15.28 13.56
CA GLU A 29 -0.96 16.41 14.49
C GLU A 29 0.38 17.14 14.29
N ARG A 30 1.39 16.45 13.74
CA ARG A 30 2.73 17.00 13.49
C ARG A 30 2.81 17.80 12.19
N PHE A 31 1.85 17.65 11.31
CA PHE A 31 1.81 18.23 9.96
C PHE A 31 0.45 18.85 9.70
N SER A 32 0.11 19.85 10.51
CA SER A 32 -1.22 20.49 10.51
C SER A 32 -1.57 21.20 9.20
N GLU A 33 -0.60 21.44 8.34
CA GLU A 33 -0.77 22.01 6.99
C GLU A 33 -1.20 20.97 5.94
N VAL A 34 -1.09 19.66 6.26
CA VAL A 34 -1.51 18.58 5.37
C VAL A 34 -2.99 18.27 5.61
N THR A 35 -3.78 18.30 4.56
CA THR A 35 -5.24 18.12 4.61
C THR A 35 -5.67 16.72 4.18
N ASP A 36 -4.94 16.12 3.23
CA ASP A 36 -5.32 14.86 2.61
C ASP A 36 -4.35 13.75 3.07
N TRP A 37 -4.86 12.77 3.80
CA TRP A 37 -4.06 11.72 4.38
C TRP A 37 -4.33 10.36 3.74
N TYR A 38 -3.27 9.72 3.29
CA TYR A 38 -3.27 8.37 2.77
C TYR A 38 -2.40 7.48 3.63
N ILE A 39 -2.87 6.29 3.96
CA ILE A 39 -2.06 5.28 4.61
C ILE A 39 -1.76 4.16 3.61
N GLY A 40 -0.61 3.54 3.73
CA GLY A 40 -0.26 2.45 2.85
C GLY A 40 0.82 1.56 3.39
N GLY A 41 1.01 0.44 2.71
CA GLY A 41 2.07 -0.49 3.08
C GLY A 41 2.25 -1.62 2.09
N HIS A 42 3.40 -2.27 2.22
CA HIS A 42 3.75 -3.43 1.45
C HIS A 42 3.53 -4.71 2.26
N SER A 43 2.97 -5.74 1.62
CA SER A 43 2.80 -7.08 2.20
C SER A 43 2.06 -7.02 3.55
N LEU A 44 2.63 -7.56 4.63
CA LEU A 44 2.07 -7.47 5.98
C LEU A 44 1.81 -6.02 6.41
N GLY A 45 2.66 -5.07 6.01
CA GLY A 45 2.47 -3.65 6.28
C GLY A 45 1.20 -3.11 5.62
N GLY A 46 0.87 -3.56 4.41
CA GLY A 46 -0.37 -3.20 3.72
C GLY A 46 -1.61 -3.77 4.41
N ALA A 47 -1.57 -5.04 4.85
CA ALA A 47 -2.66 -5.64 5.60
C ALA A 47 -2.92 -4.90 6.94
N MET A 48 -1.84 -4.45 7.61
CA MET A 48 -1.96 -3.65 8.83
C MET A 48 -2.48 -2.24 8.54
N ALA A 49 -2.04 -1.62 7.43
CA ALA A 49 -2.57 -0.33 6.98
C ALA A 49 -4.08 -0.40 6.68
N ALA A 50 -4.55 -1.48 6.04
CA ALA A 50 -5.98 -1.71 5.82
C ALA A 50 -6.76 -1.85 7.14
N SER A 51 -6.19 -2.59 8.11
CA SER A 51 -6.79 -2.76 9.43
C SER A 51 -6.84 -1.46 10.23
N TYR A 52 -5.86 -0.59 10.05
CA TYR A 52 -5.83 0.77 10.61
C TYR A 52 -6.89 1.63 9.91
N ALA A 53 -6.89 1.67 8.58
CA ALA A 53 -7.81 2.47 7.79
C ALA A 53 -9.28 2.18 8.11
N ALA A 54 -9.63 0.91 8.35
CA ALA A 54 -10.99 0.50 8.73
C ALA A 54 -11.48 1.11 10.06
N LYS A 55 -10.57 1.62 10.88
CA LYS A 55 -10.89 2.26 12.18
C LYS A 55 -10.79 3.78 12.14
N HIS A 56 -10.22 4.33 11.06
CA HIS A 56 -9.89 5.75 10.92
C HIS A 56 -10.43 6.32 9.59
N THR A 57 -11.59 5.84 9.15
CA THR A 57 -12.20 6.24 7.88
C THR A 57 -12.54 7.73 7.81
N ASP A 58 -12.79 8.36 8.96
CA ASP A 58 -13.09 9.80 9.05
C ASP A 58 -11.83 10.68 9.03
N GLU A 59 -10.64 10.07 9.15
CA GLU A 59 -9.35 10.77 9.24
C GLU A 59 -8.49 10.58 8.00
N LEU A 60 -8.87 9.64 7.12
CA LEU A 60 -8.10 9.25 5.95
C LEU A 60 -8.89 9.46 4.66
N ASP A 61 -8.20 9.89 3.61
CA ASP A 61 -8.75 10.01 2.25
C ASP A 61 -8.54 8.73 1.44
N GLY A 62 -7.55 7.91 1.80
CA GLY A 62 -7.32 6.69 1.07
C GLY A 62 -6.31 5.72 1.63
N LEU A 63 -6.25 4.56 0.95
CA LEU A 63 -5.42 3.42 1.30
C LEU A 63 -4.63 2.93 0.08
N VAL A 64 -3.35 2.64 0.29
CA VAL A 64 -2.46 2.07 -0.72
C VAL A 64 -1.99 0.68 -0.30
N LEU A 65 -2.32 -0.33 -1.11
CA LEU A 65 -1.96 -1.74 -0.89
C LEU A 65 -0.92 -2.17 -1.91
N LEU A 66 0.31 -2.39 -1.49
CA LEU A 66 1.37 -2.90 -2.36
C LEU A 66 1.62 -4.38 -2.03
N ALA A 67 1.29 -5.28 -2.98
CA ALA A 67 1.35 -6.72 -2.80
C ALA A 67 0.66 -7.19 -1.50
N ALA A 68 -0.53 -6.63 -1.24
CA ALA A 68 -1.29 -6.86 -0.01
C ALA A 68 -2.80 -6.89 -0.30
N TYR A 69 -3.56 -7.42 0.64
CA TYR A 69 -5.03 -7.46 0.61
C TYR A 69 -5.61 -7.08 1.97
N SER A 70 -6.87 -6.66 1.99
CA SER A 70 -7.59 -6.30 3.22
C SER A 70 -8.49 -7.44 3.68
N THR A 71 -8.34 -7.85 4.93
CA THR A 71 -9.30 -8.72 5.62
C THR A 71 -10.36 -7.93 6.37
N ALA A 72 -10.19 -6.60 6.47
CA ALA A 72 -11.19 -5.70 7.03
C ALA A 72 -12.16 -5.26 5.92
N ASP A 73 -13.42 -5.14 6.26
CA ASP A 73 -14.46 -4.64 5.36
C ASP A 73 -14.32 -3.11 5.23
N LEU A 74 -14.05 -2.66 4.00
CA LEU A 74 -13.88 -1.27 3.60
C LEU A 74 -14.88 -0.86 2.51
N THR A 75 -15.88 -1.70 2.21
CA THR A 75 -16.81 -1.51 1.08
C THR A 75 -17.52 -0.15 1.12
N ASP A 76 -17.94 0.27 2.30
CA ASP A 76 -18.67 1.53 2.53
C ASP A 76 -17.83 2.56 3.29
N SER A 77 -16.49 2.42 3.29
CA SER A 77 -15.58 3.29 4.05
C SER A 77 -15.49 4.73 3.53
N GLY A 78 -15.84 4.96 2.27
CA GLY A 78 -15.60 6.24 1.58
C GLY A 78 -14.14 6.49 1.19
N LEU A 79 -13.23 5.58 1.54
CA LEU A 79 -11.82 5.70 1.20
C LEU A 79 -11.57 5.43 -0.28
N ARG A 80 -10.69 6.19 -0.90
CA ARG A 80 -10.11 5.83 -2.18
C ARG A 80 -9.10 4.70 -1.95
N VAL A 81 -9.16 3.63 -2.72
CA VAL A 81 -8.23 2.50 -2.56
C VAL A 81 -7.44 2.27 -3.85
N TYR A 82 -6.12 2.17 -3.68
CA TYR A 82 -5.20 1.76 -4.73
C TYR A 82 -4.53 0.46 -4.34
N ALA A 83 -4.53 -0.52 -5.22
CA ALA A 83 -3.87 -1.80 -5.03
C ALA A 83 -2.90 -2.07 -6.19
N ALA A 84 -1.69 -2.53 -5.89
CA ALA A 84 -0.73 -2.95 -6.90
C ALA A 84 0.01 -4.22 -6.50
N TYR A 85 0.36 -5.04 -7.49
CA TYR A 85 1.22 -6.20 -7.30
C TYR A 85 2.04 -6.47 -8.57
N GLY A 86 3.15 -7.20 -8.42
CA GLY A 86 3.97 -7.62 -9.55
C GLY A 86 3.39 -8.85 -10.25
N SER A 87 3.52 -8.95 -11.59
CA SER A 87 3.06 -10.13 -12.34
C SER A 87 3.80 -11.40 -11.92
N GLU A 88 5.08 -11.25 -11.50
CA GLU A 88 5.96 -12.32 -11.05
C GLU A 88 5.97 -12.50 -9.52
N ASP A 89 5.02 -11.89 -8.80
CA ASP A 89 4.92 -12.03 -7.35
C ASP A 89 4.58 -13.48 -6.97
N GLY A 90 5.55 -14.17 -6.35
CA GLY A 90 5.42 -15.54 -5.87
C GLY A 90 5.07 -15.66 -4.39
N VAL A 91 4.96 -14.55 -3.67
CA VAL A 91 4.68 -14.51 -2.22
C VAL A 91 3.24 -14.15 -1.92
N LEU A 92 2.66 -13.22 -2.66
CA LEU A 92 1.27 -12.81 -2.51
C LEU A 92 0.35 -14.02 -2.71
N ASN A 93 -0.46 -14.33 -1.71
CA ASN A 93 -1.49 -15.36 -1.85
C ASN A 93 -2.59 -14.86 -2.79
N ARG A 94 -2.49 -15.23 -4.06
CA ARG A 94 -3.39 -14.77 -5.12
C ARG A 94 -4.85 -15.20 -4.90
N GLU A 95 -5.07 -16.41 -4.36
CA GLU A 95 -6.41 -16.89 -4.04
C GLU A 95 -7.08 -16.02 -2.97
N LYS A 96 -6.35 -15.67 -1.91
CA LYS A 96 -6.85 -14.76 -0.88
C LYS A 96 -6.99 -13.33 -1.40
N TYR A 97 -6.03 -12.86 -2.20
CA TYR A 97 -6.11 -11.54 -2.81
C TYR A 97 -7.41 -11.37 -3.61
N GLU A 98 -7.73 -12.34 -4.46
CA GLU A 98 -8.96 -12.31 -5.26
C GLU A 98 -10.22 -12.48 -4.39
N ALA A 99 -10.19 -13.36 -3.39
CA ALA A 99 -11.32 -13.57 -2.49
C ALA A 99 -11.62 -12.34 -1.64
N ASP A 100 -10.58 -11.66 -1.16
CA ASP A 100 -10.69 -10.51 -0.25
C ASP A 100 -10.98 -9.18 -0.98
N ARG A 101 -10.99 -9.17 -2.33
CA ARG A 101 -11.42 -7.99 -3.12
C ARG A 101 -12.84 -7.53 -2.78
N ILE A 102 -13.69 -8.46 -2.32
CA ILE A 102 -15.04 -8.14 -1.85
C ILE A 102 -15.05 -7.17 -0.65
N ASN A 103 -13.95 -7.07 0.08
CA ASN A 103 -13.80 -6.18 1.22
C ASN A 103 -13.42 -4.74 0.83
N LEU A 104 -13.14 -4.48 -0.45
CA LEU A 104 -12.70 -3.18 -0.93
C LEU A 104 -13.86 -2.42 -1.60
N PRO A 105 -13.81 -1.07 -1.64
CA PRO A 105 -14.75 -0.26 -2.41
C PRO A 105 -14.79 -0.69 -3.88
N GLN A 106 -15.96 -0.57 -4.50
CA GLN A 106 -16.19 -1.03 -5.88
C GLN A 106 -15.30 -0.30 -6.91
N ASP A 107 -14.92 0.94 -6.63
CA ASP A 107 -14.09 1.80 -7.48
C ASP A 107 -12.59 1.71 -7.15
N THR A 108 -12.18 0.65 -6.43
CA THR A 108 -10.75 0.38 -6.17
C THR A 108 -9.96 0.33 -7.47
N THR A 109 -8.90 1.13 -7.55
CA THR A 109 -7.97 1.11 -8.67
C THR A 109 -6.93 0.01 -8.46
N GLU A 110 -6.76 -0.86 -9.46
CA GLU A 110 -5.76 -1.93 -9.43
C GLU A 110 -4.75 -1.76 -10.55
N THR A 111 -3.47 -1.95 -10.22
CA THR A 111 -2.37 -1.95 -11.19
C THR A 111 -1.54 -3.22 -11.06
N VAL A 112 -1.33 -3.92 -12.16
CA VAL A 112 -0.36 -5.02 -12.25
C VAL A 112 0.93 -4.47 -12.83
N ILE A 113 2.03 -4.58 -12.07
CA ILE A 113 3.36 -4.18 -12.54
C ILE A 113 3.96 -5.36 -13.31
N ASP A 114 3.97 -5.25 -14.62
CA ASP A 114 4.47 -6.31 -15.50
C ASP A 114 5.96 -6.57 -15.27
N GLY A 115 6.32 -7.84 -15.09
CA GLY A 115 7.69 -8.26 -14.77
C GLY A 115 8.14 -7.94 -13.34
N GLY A 116 7.32 -7.32 -12.52
CA GLY A 116 7.61 -7.02 -11.11
C GLY A 116 7.39 -8.22 -10.19
N CYS A 117 8.06 -8.26 -9.04
CA CYS A 117 7.92 -9.30 -8.03
C CYS A 117 7.53 -8.72 -6.67
N HIS A 118 7.32 -9.58 -5.67
CA HIS A 118 6.95 -9.15 -4.31
C HIS A 118 8.01 -8.22 -3.70
N ALA A 119 9.26 -8.67 -3.71
CA ALA A 119 10.38 -7.94 -3.10
C ALA A 119 10.71 -6.63 -3.83
N GLY A 120 10.30 -6.46 -5.08
CA GLY A 120 10.58 -5.28 -5.90
C GLY A 120 9.94 -3.99 -5.39
N PHE A 121 8.94 -4.06 -4.51
CA PHE A 121 8.36 -2.88 -3.85
C PHE A 121 9.25 -2.26 -2.77
N GLY A 122 10.38 -2.90 -2.40
CA GLY A 122 11.27 -2.41 -1.36
C GLY A 122 12.75 -2.70 -1.65
N ASN A 123 13.63 -2.12 -0.83
CA ASN A 123 15.08 -2.26 -0.95
C ASN A 123 15.66 -3.17 0.14
N TYR A 124 15.05 -4.34 0.37
CA TYR A 124 15.49 -5.29 1.40
C TYR A 124 16.09 -6.59 0.81
N GLY A 125 16.25 -6.62 -0.51
CA GLY A 125 16.82 -7.77 -1.23
C GLY A 125 15.79 -8.83 -1.59
N ALA A 126 16.26 -9.97 -2.08
CA ALA A 126 15.41 -11.07 -2.53
C ALA A 126 14.68 -11.74 -1.35
N GLN A 127 13.42 -12.09 -1.59
CA GLN A 127 12.59 -12.80 -0.61
C GLN A 127 12.44 -14.26 -0.99
N LYS A 128 12.55 -15.15 -0.01
CA LYS A 128 12.38 -16.59 -0.24
C LYS A 128 10.95 -16.89 -0.69
N GLY A 129 10.83 -17.60 -1.79
CA GLY A 129 9.54 -18.01 -2.37
C GLY A 129 8.97 -17.02 -3.36
N ASP A 130 9.65 -15.87 -3.56
CA ASP A 130 9.26 -14.91 -4.56
C ASP A 130 9.58 -15.40 -5.99
N GLY A 131 8.87 -14.84 -6.97
CA GLY A 131 9.14 -15.06 -8.37
C GLY A 131 10.42 -14.36 -8.86
N ALA A 132 10.86 -14.72 -10.04
CA ALA A 132 12.02 -14.10 -10.68
C ALA A 132 11.58 -12.82 -11.42
N PRO A 133 11.95 -11.62 -10.97
CA PRO A 133 11.55 -10.39 -11.63
C PRO A 133 12.18 -10.28 -13.03
N VAL A 134 11.46 -9.68 -13.96
CA VAL A 134 11.91 -9.35 -15.32
C VAL A 134 12.44 -7.92 -15.38
N ILE A 135 11.94 -7.06 -14.49
CA ILE A 135 12.39 -5.67 -14.34
C ILE A 135 13.19 -5.48 -13.04
N SER A 136 13.95 -4.41 -12.95
CA SER A 136 14.67 -4.06 -11.73
C SER A 136 13.73 -3.56 -10.64
N ALA A 137 14.15 -3.65 -9.36
CA ALA A 137 13.38 -3.08 -8.26
C ALA A 137 13.21 -1.56 -8.40
N GLU A 138 14.22 -0.86 -8.89
CA GLU A 138 14.16 0.57 -9.17
C GLU A 138 13.08 0.90 -10.21
N GLU A 139 13.02 0.14 -11.29
CA GLU A 139 12.01 0.29 -12.33
C GLU A 139 10.61 -0.01 -11.80
N GLN A 140 10.45 -1.08 -11.01
CA GLN A 140 9.18 -1.40 -10.37
C GLN A 140 8.71 -0.28 -9.44
N GLN A 141 9.61 0.27 -8.63
CA GLN A 141 9.31 1.36 -7.71
C GLN A 141 8.94 2.64 -8.48
N GLN A 142 9.64 2.94 -9.58
CA GLN A 142 9.32 4.09 -10.42
C GLN A 142 7.94 3.95 -11.05
N GLN A 143 7.63 2.79 -11.68
CA GLN A 143 6.30 2.53 -12.25
C GLN A 143 5.20 2.64 -11.20
N THR A 144 5.46 2.15 -9.98
CA THR A 144 4.51 2.26 -8.86
C THR A 144 4.29 3.72 -8.45
N ALA A 145 5.37 4.50 -8.36
CA ALA A 145 5.28 5.92 -7.99
C ALA A 145 4.53 6.74 -9.06
N ASP A 146 4.82 6.50 -10.34
CA ASP A 146 4.14 7.17 -11.45
C ASP A 146 2.64 6.85 -11.47
N ALA A 147 2.28 5.57 -11.26
CA ALA A 147 0.87 5.15 -11.21
C ALA A 147 0.14 5.74 -10.00
N LEU A 148 0.80 5.83 -8.84
CA LEU A 148 0.25 6.49 -7.66
C LEU A 148 0.06 7.98 -7.87
N ALA A 149 1.02 8.69 -8.49
CA ALA A 149 0.91 10.11 -8.80
C ALA A 149 -0.31 10.39 -9.71
N VAL A 150 -0.50 9.56 -10.74
CA VAL A 150 -1.69 9.65 -11.61
C VAL A 150 -2.97 9.39 -10.83
N TRP A 151 -3.01 8.35 -10.00
CA TRP A 151 -4.18 8.00 -9.20
C TRP A 151 -4.54 9.08 -8.17
N MET A 152 -3.54 9.74 -7.56
CA MET A 152 -3.74 10.86 -6.64
C MET A 152 -4.10 12.17 -7.35
N ASN A 153 -4.14 12.20 -8.71
CA ASN A 153 -4.32 13.40 -9.55
C ASN A 153 -3.24 14.47 -9.35
N LEU A 154 -2.01 14.02 -9.12
CA LEU A 154 -0.84 14.89 -9.01
C LEU A 154 -0.19 14.98 -10.40
N GLN A 155 -0.62 15.96 -11.20
CA GLN A 155 -0.03 16.30 -12.50
C GLN A 155 0.45 17.73 -12.51
#